data_0100327c501622a530500f4bdb90736d
#
_entry.id   0100327c501622a530500f4bdb90736d
#
_cell.length_a   1.000
_cell.length_b   1.000
_cell.length_c   1.000
_cell.angle_alpha   90.00
_cell.angle_beta   90.00
_cell.angle_gamma   90.00
#
_symmetry.space_group_name_H-M   'P 1'
#
loop_
_entity.id
_entity.type
_entity.pdbx_description
1 polymer ?
#
loop_
_entity_poly.entity_id
_entity_poly.type
_entity_poly.pdbx_seq_one_letter_code
_entity_poly.pdbx_strand_id
1 'polypeptide(L)'
;MVKLIEINNRKNKMLRGVLTLTDNIEDPIVVLNLHGFAGDKSGYKYAHTHLSRVLEANGFGCARFDFYGCGESDGEFEEMTFTGLIEDAIDMYNWLIDSKITTSDKIILSGHSMGGYVASCVAPKLKPTGLILMCPGGGMWYGCRERADELKNKSIQYANMEGLKFNIDFNYDLYNYEPFSNAKGYDNDVIIIRGTEDKLVNDQICKTYLDCYNSKKAKYVEIETGDHNFANIKAKSDCEDAIINFCKLINNK
;
A
#
# COMPACT_ATOMS: atom_id res chain seq x y z
N MET A 1 -19.44 -0.77 10.99
CA MET A 1 -20.06 -1.72 10.00
C MET A 1 -18.97 -2.35 9.13
N VAL A 2 -18.99 -3.69 8.92
CA VAL A 2 -18.02 -4.40 8.04
C VAL A 2 -18.78 -5.01 6.86
N LYS A 3 -18.33 -4.73 5.63
CA LYS A 3 -18.93 -5.25 4.39
C LYS A 3 -17.85 -5.92 3.53
N LEU A 4 -18.17 -7.09 2.97
CA LEU A 4 -17.43 -7.64 1.84
C LEU A 4 -17.79 -6.83 0.59
N ILE A 5 -16.80 -6.53 -0.23
CA ILE A 5 -16.95 -5.72 -1.43
C ILE A 5 -16.28 -6.41 -2.61
N GLU A 6 -16.90 -6.28 -3.77
CA GLU A 6 -16.39 -6.78 -5.05
C GLU A 6 -16.48 -5.63 -6.05
N ILE A 7 -15.39 -5.40 -6.78
CA ILE A 7 -15.32 -4.39 -7.82
C ILE A 7 -14.69 -4.97 -9.08
N ASN A 8 -15.12 -4.55 -10.25
CA ASN A 8 -14.43 -4.86 -11.49
C ASN A 8 -13.35 -3.81 -11.73
N ASN A 9 -12.10 -4.25 -11.94
CA ASN A 9 -11.08 -3.35 -12.42
C ASN A 9 -11.28 -3.02 -13.92
N ARG A 10 -10.51 -2.10 -14.47
CA ARG A 10 -10.60 -1.67 -15.89
C ARG A 10 -10.43 -2.80 -16.92
N LYS A 11 -9.87 -3.95 -16.50
CA LYS A 11 -9.73 -5.15 -17.33
C LYS A 11 -10.90 -6.14 -17.13
N ASN A 12 -11.97 -5.70 -16.45
CA ASN A 12 -13.13 -6.51 -16.11
C ASN A 12 -12.77 -7.78 -15.31
N LYS A 13 -11.81 -7.65 -14.38
CA LYS A 13 -11.43 -8.67 -13.42
C LYS A 13 -11.92 -8.28 -12.04
N MET A 14 -12.45 -9.26 -11.30
CA MET A 14 -13.00 -9.03 -9.97
C MET A 14 -11.90 -8.85 -8.94
N LEU A 15 -11.88 -7.69 -8.27
CA LEU A 15 -11.09 -7.44 -7.09
C LEU A 15 -11.98 -7.55 -5.86
N ARG A 16 -11.55 -8.34 -4.88
CA ARG A 16 -12.30 -8.60 -3.64
C ARG A 16 -11.69 -7.87 -2.46
N GLY A 17 -12.53 -7.29 -1.66
CA GLY A 17 -12.09 -6.46 -0.55
C GLY A 17 -13.02 -6.48 0.66
N VAL A 18 -12.63 -5.70 1.65
CA VAL A 18 -13.41 -5.45 2.86
C VAL A 18 -13.45 -3.95 3.11
N LEU A 19 -14.66 -3.42 3.27
CA LEU A 19 -14.93 -2.07 3.69
C LEU A 19 -15.37 -2.09 5.15
N THR A 20 -14.68 -1.35 6.00
CA THR A 20 -15.03 -1.10 7.39
C THR A 20 -15.39 0.38 7.52
N LEU A 21 -16.59 0.69 7.95
CA LEU A 21 -17.07 2.06 8.18
C LEU A 21 -17.51 2.21 9.62
N THR A 22 -17.30 3.39 10.18
CA THR A 22 -17.81 3.77 11.49
C THR A 22 -19.33 3.94 11.42
N ASP A 23 -20.01 3.52 12.48
CA ASP A 23 -21.43 3.84 12.64
C ASP A 23 -21.55 5.30 13.09
N ASN A 24 -22.59 6.00 12.62
CA ASN A 24 -22.95 7.36 13.02
C ASN A 24 -21.99 8.51 12.60
N ILE A 25 -21.05 8.29 11.70
CA ILE A 25 -20.28 9.37 11.06
C ILE A 25 -20.73 9.44 9.60
N GLU A 26 -21.36 10.54 9.26
CA GLU A 26 -21.73 10.85 7.89
C GLU A 26 -20.46 11.29 7.14
N ASP A 27 -20.16 10.64 6.00
CA ASP A 27 -19.02 10.96 5.14
C ASP A 27 -17.65 10.96 5.86
N PRO A 28 -17.22 9.79 6.43
CA PRO A 28 -15.96 9.69 7.15
C PRO A 28 -14.76 9.77 6.22
N ILE A 29 -13.60 10.18 6.77
CA ILE A 29 -12.31 9.91 6.09
C ILE A 29 -12.13 8.40 5.98
N VAL A 30 -11.81 7.92 4.77
CA VAL A 30 -11.55 6.50 4.49
C VAL A 30 -10.08 6.30 4.16
N VAL A 31 -9.44 5.37 4.87
CA VAL A 31 -8.09 4.91 4.55
C VAL A 31 -8.19 3.77 3.54
N LEU A 32 -7.72 3.99 2.31
CA LEU A 32 -7.51 2.92 1.32
C LEU A 32 -6.14 2.30 1.57
N ASN A 33 -6.11 1.07 2.07
CA ASN A 33 -4.88 0.39 2.48
C ASN A 33 -4.48 -0.71 1.49
N LEU A 34 -3.30 -0.58 0.88
CA LEU A 34 -2.72 -1.46 -0.12
C LEU A 34 -1.73 -2.43 0.52
N HIS A 35 -1.87 -3.74 0.23
CA HIS A 35 -1.02 -4.78 0.80
C HIS A 35 0.34 -4.92 0.10
N GLY A 36 1.27 -5.63 0.74
CA GLY A 36 2.61 -5.90 0.22
C GLY A 36 2.68 -7.05 -0.78
N PHE A 37 3.88 -7.30 -1.31
CA PHE A 37 4.19 -8.39 -2.25
C PHE A 37 3.86 -9.75 -1.63
N ALA A 38 3.24 -10.64 -2.42
CA ALA A 38 2.79 -11.97 -1.99
C ALA A 38 1.87 -11.96 -0.75
N GLY A 39 1.25 -10.82 -0.44
CA GLY A 39 0.29 -10.67 0.65
C GLY A 39 -1.15 -10.62 0.15
N ASP A 40 -2.03 -10.31 1.08
CA ASP A 40 -3.46 -10.14 0.86
C ASP A 40 -4.02 -8.96 1.69
N LYS A 41 -5.31 -8.66 1.52
CA LYS A 41 -6.04 -7.62 2.25
C LYS A 41 -6.01 -7.74 3.77
N SER A 42 -5.73 -8.94 4.31
CA SER A 42 -5.66 -9.15 5.77
C SER A 42 -4.32 -8.72 6.35
N GLY A 43 -3.26 -8.75 5.51
CA GLY A 43 -1.89 -8.45 5.90
C GLY A 43 -1.27 -9.56 6.77
N TYR A 44 0.04 -9.46 6.99
CA TYR A 44 0.78 -10.43 7.79
C TYR A 44 0.12 -10.65 9.16
N LYS A 45 -0.22 -11.89 9.49
CA LYS A 45 -0.91 -12.26 10.74
C LYS A 45 -2.08 -11.32 11.07
N TYR A 46 -2.87 -11.00 10.06
CA TYR A 46 -4.08 -10.15 10.18
C TYR A 46 -3.80 -8.69 10.58
N ALA A 47 -2.60 -8.17 10.35
CA ALA A 47 -2.22 -6.81 10.74
C ALA A 47 -3.13 -5.74 10.12
N HIS A 48 -3.45 -5.84 8.82
CA HIS A 48 -4.35 -4.90 8.15
C HIS A 48 -5.80 -5.03 8.62
N THR A 49 -6.23 -6.26 8.95
CA THR A 49 -7.56 -6.49 9.54
C THR A 49 -7.66 -5.85 10.93
N HIS A 50 -6.60 -5.92 11.74
CA HIS A 50 -6.57 -5.26 13.05
C HIS A 50 -6.53 -3.74 12.90
N LEU A 51 -5.67 -3.22 12.02
CA LEU A 51 -5.60 -1.78 11.72
C LEU A 51 -6.98 -1.22 11.32
N SER A 52 -7.77 -1.95 10.49
CA SER A 52 -9.10 -1.47 10.11
C SER A 52 -10.07 -1.34 11.29
N ARG A 53 -9.92 -2.19 12.32
CA ARG A 53 -10.70 -2.09 13.57
C ARG A 53 -10.23 -0.92 14.43
N VAL A 54 -8.93 -0.68 14.49
CA VAL A 54 -8.35 0.46 15.22
C VAL A 54 -8.78 1.77 14.57
N LEU A 55 -8.79 1.85 13.23
CA LEU A 55 -9.30 3.00 12.48
C LEU A 55 -10.79 3.23 12.78
N GLU A 56 -11.62 2.19 12.68
CA GLU A 56 -13.06 2.26 13.00
C GLU A 56 -13.32 2.79 14.41
N ALA A 57 -12.60 2.27 15.41
CA ALA A 57 -12.71 2.69 16.81
C ALA A 57 -12.31 4.15 17.02
N ASN A 58 -11.53 4.74 16.10
CA ASN A 58 -11.13 6.15 16.13
C ASN A 58 -11.91 7.05 15.16
N GLY A 59 -13.00 6.57 14.57
CA GLY A 59 -13.88 7.37 13.73
C GLY A 59 -13.48 7.42 12.24
N PHE A 60 -12.60 6.54 11.77
CA PHE A 60 -12.16 6.48 10.38
C PHE A 60 -12.68 5.23 9.68
N GLY A 61 -13.02 5.36 8.40
CA GLY A 61 -13.28 4.21 7.53
C GLY A 61 -11.98 3.56 7.06
N CYS A 62 -12.06 2.29 6.64
CA CYS A 62 -10.96 1.59 6.00
C CYS A 62 -11.46 0.70 4.87
N ALA A 63 -10.87 0.85 3.68
CA ALA A 63 -11.05 -0.05 2.56
C ALA A 63 -9.73 -0.78 2.29
N ARG A 64 -9.79 -2.08 2.10
CA ARG A 64 -8.64 -2.93 1.80
C ARG A 64 -9.07 -4.02 0.83
N PHE A 65 -8.31 -4.19 -0.23
CA PHE A 65 -8.58 -5.12 -1.31
C PHE A 65 -7.39 -6.07 -1.51
N ASP A 66 -7.66 -7.21 -2.09
CA ASP A 66 -6.63 -8.01 -2.76
C ASP A 66 -6.40 -7.45 -4.16
N PHE A 67 -5.15 -7.25 -4.55
CA PHE A 67 -4.80 -6.97 -5.94
C PHE A 67 -5.13 -8.16 -6.85
N TYR A 68 -5.24 -7.92 -8.16
CA TYR A 68 -5.35 -8.99 -9.15
C TYR A 68 -4.20 -9.99 -9.00
N GLY A 69 -4.54 -11.28 -9.01
CA GLY A 69 -3.57 -12.35 -8.79
C GLY A 69 -3.18 -12.58 -7.33
N CYS A 70 -3.84 -11.92 -6.37
CA CYS A 70 -3.58 -12.08 -4.94
C CYS A 70 -4.85 -12.41 -4.16
N GLY A 71 -4.69 -13.13 -3.06
CA GLY A 71 -5.75 -13.44 -2.11
C GLY A 71 -6.97 -14.08 -2.76
N GLU A 72 -8.14 -13.41 -2.65
CA GLU A 72 -9.42 -13.89 -3.18
C GLU A 72 -9.83 -13.17 -4.47
N SER A 73 -9.02 -12.21 -4.97
CA SER A 73 -9.25 -11.56 -6.26
C SER A 73 -9.01 -12.51 -7.43
N ASP A 74 -9.57 -12.18 -8.60
CA ASP A 74 -9.37 -12.97 -9.80
C ASP A 74 -7.90 -13.03 -10.21
N GLY A 75 -7.54 -14.07 -10.98
CA GLY A 75 -6.21 -14.27 -11.56
C GLY A 75 -5.28 -15.07 -10.67
N GLU A 76 -4.11 -15.40 -11.24
CA GLU A 76 -3.06 -16.14 -10.57
C GLU A 76 -1.86 -15.23 -10.29
N PHE A 77 -1.07 -15.54 -9.28
CA PHE A 77 0.06 -14.72 -8.85
C PHE A 77 1.07 -14.44 -9.97
N GLU A 78 1.30 -15.40 -10.88
CA GLU A 78 2.17 -15.24 -12.04
C GLU A 78 1.65 -14.30 -13.14
N GLU A 79 0.37 -13.92 -13.08
CA GLU A 79 -0.22 -12.95 -14.01
C GLU A 79 -0.10 -11.50 -13.52
N MET A 80 0.32 -11.33 -12.27
CA MET A 80 0.50 -10.01 -11.66
C MET A 80 1.61 -9.22 -12.38
N THR A 81 1.36 -7.95 -12.64
CA THR A 81 2.34 -6.98 -13.15
C THR A 81 2.35 -5.73 -12.27
N PHE A 82 3.46 -5.01 -12.22
CA PHE A 82 3.50 -3.76 -11.44
C PHE A 82 2.57 -2.69 -12.02
N THR A 83 2.46 -2.62 -13.36
CA THR A 83 1.45 -1.81 -14.05
C THR A 83 0.03 -2.20 -13.60
N GLY A 84 -0.27 -3.49 -13.49
CA GLY A 84 -1.56 -3.99 -13.00
C GLY A 84 -1.86 -3.51 -11.58
N LEU A 85 -0.89 -3.55 -10.68
CA LEU A 85 -1.04 -3.04 -9.31
C LEU A 85 -1.33 -1.54 -9.26
N ILE A 86 -0.65 -0.74 -10.10
CA ILE A 86 -0.90 0.70 -10.25
C ILE A 86 -2.33 0.93 -10.75
N GLU A 87 -2.77 0.18 -11.78
CA GLU A 87 -4.11 0.27 -12.34
C GLU A 87 -5.18 -0.11 -11.32
N ASP A 88 -5.00 -1.22 -10.61
CA ASP A 88 -5.92 -1.69 -9.57
C ASP A 88 -6.05 -0.67 -8.44
N ALA A 89 -4.94 -0.09 -7.96
CA ALA A 89 -4.97 0.94 -6.93
C ALA A 89 -5.78 2.18 -7.35
N ILE A 90 -5.66 2.60 -8.63
CA ILE A 90 -6.45 3.69 -9.19
C ILE A 90 -7.93 3.31 -9.26
N ASP A 91 -8.25 2.09 -9.67
CA ASP A 91 -9.64 1.62 -9.80
C ASP A 91 -10.30 1.48 -8.41
N MET A 92 -9.59 0.96 -7.40
CA MET A 92 -10.05 0.92 -6.01
C MET A 92 -10.32 2.33 -5.46
N TYR A 93 -9.44 3.28 -5.73
CA TYR A 93 -9.59 4.67 -5.29
C TYR A 93 -10.82 5.33 -5.93
N ASN A 94 -10.97 5.20 -7.24
CA ASN A 94 -12.11 5.77 -7.98
C ASN A 94 -13.42 5.12 -7.55
N TRP A 95 -13.43 3.81 -7.28
CA TRP A 95 -14.63 3.11 -6.81
C TRP A 95 -15.15 3.68 -5.48
N LEU A 96 -14.26 4.07 -4.55
CA LEU A 96 -14.70 4.70 -3.29
C LEU A 96 -15.48 6.00 -3.55
N ILE A 97 -15.08 6.77 -4.55
CA ILE A 97 -15.72 8.03 -4.93
C ILE A 97 -17.02 7.75 -5.69
N ASP A 98 -16.97 6.91 -6.72
CA ASP A 98 -18.11 6.61 -7.61
C ASP A 98 -19.26 5.93 -6.85
N SER A 99 -18.93 5.12 -5.86
CA SER A 99 -19.90 4.46 -4.95
C SER A 99 -20.44 5.39 -3.86
N LYS A 100 -20.02 6.66 -3.83
CA LYS A 100 -20.43 7.66 -2.84
C LYS A 100 -20.21 7.22 -1.39
N ILE A 101 -19.16 6.41 -1.16
CA ILE A 101 -18.75 6.00 0.19
C ILE A 101 -18.03 7.15 0.87
N THR A 102 -17.26 7.92 0.09
CA THR A 102 -16.53 9.10 0.53
C THR A 102 -16.25 10.02 -0.67
N THR A 103 -15.66 11.16 -0.44
CA THR A 103 -15.26 12.14 -1.47
C THR A 103 -13.73 12.12 -1.65
N SER A 104 -13.24 12.66 -2.76
CA SER A 104 -11.81 12.65 -3.10
C SER A 104 -10.92 13.38 -2.08
N ASP A 105 -11.47 14.36 -1.38
CA ASP A 105 -10.82 15.14 -0.31
C ASP A 105 -10.86 14.45 1.07
N LYS A 106 -11.45 13.25 1.15
CA LYS A 106 -11.57 12.44 2.37
C LYS A 106 -10.98 11.04 2.23
N ILE A 107 -10.10 10.83 1.26
CA ILE A 107 -9.37 9.56 1.12
C ILE A 107 -7.92 9.76 1.54
N ILE A 108 -7.49 8.98 2.53
CA ILE A 108 -6.07 8.78 2.84
C ILE A 108 -5.62 7.52 2.13
N LEU A 109 -4.59 7.63 1.30
CA LEU A 109 -3.98 6.45 0.65
C LEU A 109 -2.89 5.90 1.56
N SER A 110 -2.95 4.61 1.82
CA SER A 110 -2.00 3.90 2.68
C SER A 110 -1.45 2.68 1.95
N GLY A 111 -0.22 2.32 2.22
CA GLY A 111 0.33 1.08 1.70
C GLY A 111 1.51 0.56 2.51
N HIS A 112 1.61 -0.77 2.58
CA HIS A 112 2.70 -1.47 3.24
C HIS A 112 3.61 -2.13 2.20
N SER A 113 4.93 -1.99 2.37
CA SER A 113 5.93 -2.62 1.51
C SER A 113 5.71 -2.28 0.02
N MET A 114 5.48 -3.28 -0.85
CA MET A 114 5.10 -3.07 -2.25
C MET A 114 3.86 -2.18 -2.39
N GLY A 115 2.84 -2.36 -1.52
CA GLY A 115 1.67 -1.47 -1.49
C GLY A 115 2.03 -0.01 -1.20
N GLY A 116 3.04 0.23 -0.35
CA GLY A 116 3.59 1.56 -0.11
C GLY A 116 4.30 2.15 -1.33
N TYR A 117 5.00 1.31 -2.08
CA TYR A 117 5.59 1.71 -3.36
C TYR A 117 4.51 2.07 -4.38
N VAL A 118 3.50 1.21 -4.57
CA VAL A 118 2.33 1.50 -5.44
C VAL A 118 1.66 2.81 -5.02
N ALA A 119 1.37 2.97 -3.72
CA ALA A 119 0.74 4.18 -3.18
C ALA A 119 1.54 5.44 -3.53
N SER A 120 2.87 5.40 -3.37
CA SER A 120 3.74 6.53 -3.71
C SER A 120 3.70 6.90 -5.20
N CYS A 121 3.60 5.90 -6.09
CA CYS A 121 3.54 6.12 -7.54
C CYS A 121 2.19 6.72 -7.99
N VAL A 122 1.08 6.37 -7.36
CA VAL A 122 -0.24 6.86 -7.78
C VAL A 122 -0.66 8.16 -7.09
N ALA A 123 -0.08 8.48 -5.92
CA ALA A 123 -0.44 9.66 -5.14
C ALA A 123 -0.34 10.99 -5.91
N PRO A 124 0.67 11.26 -6.76
CA PRO A 124 0.75 12.49 -7.54
C PRO A 124 -0.43 12.68 -8.49
N LYS A 125 -0.97 11.58 -9.03
CA LYS A 125 -2.12 11.59 -9.95
C LYS A 125 -3.45 11.67 -9.20
N LEU A 126 -3.62 10.88 -8.16
CA LEU A 126 -4.89 10.75 -7.42
C LEU A 126 -5.11 11.88 -6.42
N LYS A 127 -4.02 12.46 -5.91
CA LYS A 127 -4.01 13.55 -4.92
C LYS A 127 -4.85 13.26 -3.67
N PRO A 128 -4.67 12.08 -3.02
CA PRO A 128 -5.37 11.78 -1.78
C PRO A 128 -5.12 12.89 -0.75
N THR A 129 -5.99 13.02 0.25
CA THR A 129 -5.85 14.07 1.28
C THR A 129 -4.67 13.83 2.21
N GLY A 130 -4.20 12.59 2.34
CA GLY A 130 -2.99 12.18 3.06
C GLY A 130 -2.39 10.92 2.47
N LEU A 131 -1.09 10.69 2.71
CA LEU A 131 -0.36 9.51 2.25
C LEU A 131 0.38 8.85 3.42
N ILE A 132 0.14 7.55 3.61
CA ILE A 132 0.79 6.72 4.64
C ILE A 132 1.63 5.65 3.94
N LEU A 133 2.94 5.69 4.15
CA LEU A 133 3.90 4.75 3.58
C LEU A 133 4.53 3.92 4.71
N MET A 134 4.08 2.68 4.87
CA MET A 134 4.64 1.73 5.84
C MET A 134 5.73 0.89 5.18
N CYS A 135 6.97 1.03 5.60
CA CYS A 135 8.12 0.29 5.05
C CYS A 135 8.09 0.25 3.51
N PRO A 136 7.99 1.41 2.79
CA PRO A 136 7.71 1.43 1.35
C PRO A 136 8.78 0.72 0.53
N GLY A 137 8.34 -0.23 -0.31
CA GLY A 137 9.19 -1.20 -1.00
C GLY A 137 9.93 -0.68 -2.25
N GLY A 138 10.20 0.62 -2.38
CA GLY A 138 10.88 1.19 -3.55
C GLY A 138 12.25 0.58 -3.85
N GLY A 139 12.90 -0.02 -2.85
CA GLY A 139 14.13 -0.78 -3.03
C GLY A 139 14.01 -1.99 -3.97
N MET A 140 12.81 -2.50 -4.19
CA MET A 140 12.54 -3.59 -5.14
C MET A 140 12.97 -3.23 -6.57
N TRP A 141 12.93 -1.96 -6.92
CA TRP A 141 13.32 -1.46 -8.24
C TRP A 141 14.80 -1.66 -8.54
N TYR A 142 15.67 -1.50 -7.55
CA TYR A 142 17.11 -1.65 -7.78
C TYR A 142 17.46 -3.07 -8.21
N GLY A 143 18.14 -3.19 -9.35
CA GLY A 143 18.57 -4.46 -9.91
C GLY A 143 17.41 -5.39 -10.35
N CYS A 144 16.17 -4.89 -10.49
CA CYS A 144 15.04 -5.73 -10.91
C CYS A 144 15.24 -6.30 -12.31
N ARG A 145 15.74 -5.50 -13.24
CA ARG A 145 16.02 -5.94 -14.62
C ARG A 145 17.14 -6.96 -14.66
N GLU A 146 18.23 -6.70 -13.93
CA GLU A 146 19.37 -7.62 -13.83
C GLU A 146 18.96 -8.98 -13.24
N ARG A 147 18.08 -8.98 -12.22
CA ARG A 147 17.52 -10.22 -11.66
C ARG A 147 16.69 -10.99 -12.68
N ALA A 148 15.88 -10.29 -13.49
CA ALA A 148 15.12 -10.91 -14.57
C ALA A 148 16.04 -11.49 -15.65
N ASP A 149 17.05 -10.73 -16.09
CA ASP A 149 18.03 -11.16 -17.09
C ASP A 149 18.81 -12.39 -16.62
N GLU A 150 19.22 -12.43 -15.35
CA GLU A 150 19.90 -13.59 -14.76
C GLU A 150 19.05 -14.86 -14.82
N LEU A 151 17.78 -14.78 -14.44
CA LEU A 151 16.84 -15.91 -14.48
C LEU A 151 16.54 -16.33 -15.93
N LYS A 152 16.34 -15.37 -16.82
CA LYS A 152 16.12 -15.62 -18.25
C LYS A 152 17.31 -16.32 -18.91
N ASN A 153 18.54 -15.92 -18.57
CA ASN A 153 19.75 -16.57 -19.07
C ASN A 153 19.89 -18.02 -18.60
N LYS A 154 19.27 -18.36 -17.46
CA LYS A 154 19.14 -19.73 -16.95
C LYS A 154 17.91 -20.47 -17.51
N SER A 155 17.19 -19.89 -18.50
CA SER A 155 15.92 -20.39 -19.05
C SER A 155 14.80 -20.56 -17.99
N ILE A 156 14.82 -19.73 -16.95
CA ILE A 156 13.81 -19.69 -15.89
C ILE A 156 12.84 -18.54 -16.19
N GLN A 157 11.60 -18.86 -16.61
CA GLN A 157 10.52 -17.88 -16.79
C GLN A 157 9.76 -17.66 -15.49
N TYR A 158 9.67 -18.69 -14.66
CA TYR A 158 8.93 -18.64 -13.39
C TYR A 158 9.83 -19.05 -12.24
N ALA A 159 9.99 -18.15 -11.27
CA ALA A 159 10.70 -18.43 -10.03
C ALA A 159 9.75 -18.92 -8.95
N ASN A 160 10.27 -19.74 -8.03
CA ASN A 160 9.53 -20.17 -6.84
C ASN A 160 9.68 -19.12 -5.73
N MET A 161 8.54 -18.55 -5.29
CA MET A 161 8.47 -17.62 -4.18
C MET A 161 7.63 -18.25 -3.06
N GLU A 162 8.26 -19.10 -2.25
CA GLU A 162 7.60 -19.80 -1.13
C GLU A 162 6.33 -20.59 -1.55
N GLY A 163 6.38 -21.23 -2.73
CA GLY A 163 5.26 -21.98 -3.30
C GLY A 163 4.44 -21.20 -4.32
N LEU A 164 4.55 -19.87 -4.38
CA LEU A 164 3.94 -19.07 -5.43
C LEU A 164 4.82 -19.10 -6.68
N LYS A 165 4.18 -19.15 -7.83
CA LYS A 165 4.82 -19.12 -9.13
C LYS A 165 4.97 -17.65 -9.58
N PHE A 166 6.19 -17.13 -9.54
CA PHE A 166 6.49 -15.74 -9.86
C PHE A 166 7.04 -15.60 -11.28
N ASN A 167 6.35 -14.84 -12.12
CA ASN A 167 6.80 -14.55 -13.49
C ASN A 167 7.87 -13.46 -13.47
N ILE A 168 9.05 -13.73 -14.08
CA ILE A 168 10.15 -12.77 -14.16
C ILE A 168 9.79 -11.51 -14.95
N ASP A 169 8.78 -11.55 -15.82
CA ASP A 169 8.31 -10.39 -16.57
C ASP A 169 7.79 -9.27 -15.66
N PHE A 170 7.36 -9.58 -14.44
CA PHE A 170 7.08 -8.59 -13.40
C PHE A 170 8.25 -7.63 -13.18
N ASN A 171 9.48 -8.14 -13.16
CA ASN A 171 10.67 -7.31 -12.94
C ASN A 171 10.97 -6.38 -14.13
N TYR A 172 10.70 -6.82 -15.37
CA TYR A 172 10.82 -5.95 -16.55
C TYR A 172 9.77 -4.86 -16.56
N ASP A 173 8.54 -5.19 -16.14
CA ASP A 173 7.46 -4.21 -16.00
C ASP A 173 7.76 -3.21 -14.86
N LEU A 174 8.20 -3.70 -13.70
CA LEU A 174 8.60 -2.88 -12.56
C LEU A 174 9.70 -1.86 -12.92
N TYR A 175 10.62 -2.20 -13.82
CA TYR A 175 11.70 -1.30 -14.25
C TYR A 175 11.21 0.03 -14.81
N ASN A 176 9.99 0.09 -15.36
CA ASN A 176 9.39 1.30 -15.90
C ASN A 176 8.91 2.29 -14.81
N TYR A 177 8.97 1.90 -13.56
CA TYR A 177 8.44 2.68 -12.43
C TYR A 177 9.52 3.05 -11.41
N GLU A 178 10.48 3.90 -11.80
CA GLU A 178 11.50 4.38 -10.85
C GLU A 178 10.80 5.05 -9.64
N PRO A 179 11.01 4.55 -8.38
CA PRO A 179 10.13 4.86 -7.25
C PRO A 179 10.12 6.34 -6.87
N PHE A 180 11.29 6.95 -6.84
CA PHE A 180 11.43 8.30 -6.31
C PHE A 180 11.01 9.38 -7.31
N SER A 181 11.23 9.15 -8.60
CA SER A 181 10.71 10.03 -9.66
C SER A 181 9.18 9.98 -9.73
N ASN A 182 8.59 8.77 -9.56
CA ASN A 182 7.15 8.60 -9.57
C ASN A 182 6.46 9.13 -8.30
N ALA A 183 7.18 9.24 -7.18
CA ALA A 183 6.65 9.81 -5.93
C ALA A 183 6.58 11.34 -5.94
N LYS A 184 7.37 12.02 -6.81
CA LYS A 184 7.41 13.48 -6.88
C LYS A 184 6.12 14.08 -7.42
N GLY A 185 5.79 15.28 -6.94
CA GLY A 185 4.59 16.03 -7.39
C GLY A 185 3.35 15.78 -6.55
N TYR A 186 3.48 15.05 -5.44
CA TYR A 186 2.45 14.97 -4.42
C TYR A 186 2.73 15.99 -3.31
N ASP A 187 1.77 16.90 -3.06
CA ASP A 187 1.97 18.10 -2.24
C ASP A 187 1.16 18.09 -0.92
N ASN A 188 0.38 17.04 -0.64
CA ASN A 188 -0.34 16.92 0.64
C ASN A 188 0.54 16.24 1.70
N ASP A 189 -0.03 16.02 2.90
CA ASP A 189 0.71 15.47 4.02
C ASP A 189 1.11 14.02 3.80
N VAL A 190 2.32 13.68 4.23
CA VAL A 190 2.89 12.34 4.13
C VAL A 190 3.45 11.89 5.48
N ILE A 191 3.18 10.66 5.85
CA ILE A 191 3.90 9.96 6.92
C ILE A 191 4.58 8.72 6.35
N ILE A 192 5.87 8.58 6.61
CA ILE A 192 6.65 7.40 6.29
C ILE A 192 6.97 6.71 7.60
N ILE A 193 6.61 5.44 7.74
CA ILE A 193 6.79 4.66 8.96
C ILE A 193 7.70 3.47 8.67
N ARG A 194 8.71 3.24 9.49
CA ARG A 194 9.63 2.12 9.35
C ARG A 194 9.96 1.51 10.71
N GLY A 195 10.05 0.20 10.78
CA GLY A 195 10.60 -0.50 11.92
C GLY A 195 12.14 -0.42 11.96
N THR A 196 12.74 -0.14 13.14
CA THR A 196 14.21 -0.02 13.25
C THR A 196 14.94 -1.33 12.93
N GLU A 197 14.27 -2.48 13.09
CA GLU A 197 14.79 -3.81 12.79
C GLU A 197 14.35 -4.35 11.42
N ASP A 198 13.74 -3.51 10.57
CA ASP A 198 13.38 -3.90 9.20
C ASP A 198 14.63 -4.23 8.38
N LYS A 199 14.72 -5.50 7.95
CA LYS A 199 15.84 -6.03 7.14
C LYS A 199 15.54 -6.03 5.64
N LEU A 200 14.30 -5.76 5.23
CA LEU A 200 13.88 -5.74 3.83
C LEU A 200 13.92 -4.32 3.26
N VAL A 201 13.43 -3.34 4.01
CA VAL A 201 13.46 -1.93 3.64
C VAL A 201 14.37 -1.20 4.60
N ASN A 202 15.51 -0.75 4.10
CA ASN A 202 16.49 -0.03 4.92
C ASN A 202 16.09 1.46 5.10
N ASP A 203 16.71 2.07 6.10
CA ASP A 203 16.51 3.48 6.46
C ASP A 203 16.73 4.44 5.27
N GLN A 204 17.74 4.17 4.43
CA GLN A 204 18.07 5.03 3.28
C GLN A 204 16.92 5.11 2.27
N ILE A 205 16.21 4.01 2.02
CA ILE A 205 15.03 3.99 1.13
C ILE A 205 13.95 4.92 1.67
N CYS A 206 13.64 4.85 2.97
CA CYS A 206 12.64 5.69 3.61
C CYS A 206 13.05 7.18 3.60
N LYS A 207 14.32 7.49 3.85
CA LYS A 207 14.85 8.86 3.78
C LYS A 207 14.82 9.41 2.35
N THR A 208 15.11 8.58 1.35
CA THR A 208 14.99 9.00 -0.05
C THR A 208 13.54 9.30 -0.44
N TYR A 209 12.57 8.53 0.07
CA TYR A 209 11.15 8.89 -0.08
C TYR A 209 10.83 10.22 0.62
N LEU A 210 11.34 10.44 1.84
CA LEU A 210 11.12 11.70 2.56
C LEU A 210 11.59 12.91 1.73
N ASP A 211 12.74 12.78 1.06
CA ASP A 211 13.31 13.83 0.20
C ASP A 211 12.47 14.09 -1.08
N CYS A 212 11.56 13.19 -1.44
CA CYS A 212 10.64 13.40 -2.57
C CYS A 212 9.50 14.37 -2.25
N TYR A 213 9.22 14.62 -0.97
CA TYR A 213 8.06 15.36 -0.52
C TYR A 213 8.42 16.70 0.15
N ASN A 214 7.43 17.58 0.27
CA ASN A 214 7.61 18.86 0.97
C ASN A 214 7.95 18.62 2.46
N SER A 215 9.12 19.10 2.90
CA SER A 215 9.64 18.90 4.26
C SER A 215 8.74 19.46 5.38
N LYS A 216 7.83 20.41 5.05
CA LYS A 216 6.85 20.93 6.03
C LYS A 216 5.64 20.02 6.21
N LYS A 217 5.40 19.11 5.26
CA LYS A 217 4.23 18.21 5.23
C LYS A 217 4.60 16.74 5.36
N ALA A 218 5.86 16.39 5.16
CA ALA A 218 6.33 15.01 5.26
C ALA A 218 6.99 14.75 6.61
N LYS A 219 6.68 13.60 7.21
CA LYS A 219 7.29 13.13 8.46
C LYS A 219 7.81 11.71 8.28
N TYR A 220 8.96 11.44 8.87
CA TYR A 220 9.51 10.09 9.02
C TYR A 220 9.42 9.66 10.47
N VAL A 221 8.89 8.47 10.71
CA VAL A 221 8.69 7.88 12.03
C VAL A 221 9.35 6.51 12.08
N GLU A 222 10.27 6.33 12.99
CA GLU A 222 10.89 5.04 13.28
C GLU A 222 10.16 4.38 14.45
N ILE A 223 9.79 3.11 14.27
CA ILE A 223 9.17 2.28 15.30
C ILE A 223 10.24 1.39 15.89
N GLU A 224 10.59 1.66 17.15
CA GLU A 224 11.62 0.92 17.86
C GLU A 224 11.27 -0.58 17.94
N THR A 225 12.27 -1.44 17.73
CA THR A 225 12.13 -2.90 17.68
C THR A 225 11.13 -3.45 16.65
N GLY A 226 10.60 -2.60 15.78
CA GLY A 226 9.72 -3.01 14.69
C GLY A 226 10.53 -3.69 13.58
N ASP A 227 10.11 -4.87 13.16
CA ASP A 227 10.55 -5.50 11.92
C ASP A 227 9.73 -4.98 10.71
N HIS A 228 9.92 -5.57 9.54
CA HIS A 228 9.20 -5.20 8.32
C HIS A 228 7.66 -5.25 8.46
N ASN A 229 7.15 -6.15 9.28
CA ASN A 229 5.72 -6.37 9.49
C ASN A 229 5.22 -5.82 10.83
N PHE A 230 6.07 -5.13 11.61
CA PHE A 230 5.77 -4.72 12.98
C PHE A 230 5.27 -5.89 13.84
N ALA A 231 5.93 -7.05 13.74
CA ALA A 231 5.44 -8.35 14.21
C ALA A 231 5.63 -8.58 15.73
N ASN A 232 5.73 -7.53 16.54
CA ASN A 232 5.62 -7.62 17.99
C ASN A 232 4.53 -6.67 18.52
N ILE A 233 4.02 -6.94 19.71
CA ILE A 233 2.86 -6.24 20.30
C ILE A 233 3.11 -4.73 20.37
N LYS A 234 4.29 -4.32 20.88
CA LYS A 234 4.61 -2.91 21.07
C LYS A 234 4.80 -2.19 19.75
N ALA A 235 5.61 -2.72 18.86
CA ALA A 235 5.86 -2.10 17.55
C ALA A 235 4.57 -1.98 16.73
N LYS A 236 3.68 -2.98 16.79
CA LYS A 236 2.37 -2.92 16.16
C LYS A 236 1.52 -1.78 16.71
N SER A 237 1.42 -1.67 18.03
CA SER A 237 0.67 -0.59 18.69
C SER A 237 1.25 0.78 18.35
N ASP A 238 2.57 0.95 18.42
CA ASP A 238 3.24 2.21 18.14
C ASP A 238 3.03 2.64 16.66
N CYS A 239 3.04 1.67 15.72
CA CYS A 239 2.75 1.92 14.30
C CYS A 239 1.28 2.35 14.10
N GLU A 240 0.34 1.64 14.72
CA GLU A 240 -1.09 1.97 14.66
C GLU A 240 -1.36 3.36 15.27
N ASP A 241 -0.72 3.70 16.38
CA ASP A 241 -0.83 5.03 17.02
C ASP A 241 -0.28 6.14 16.10
N ALA A 242 0.85 5.90 15.42
CA ALA A 242 1.38 6.85 14.45
C ALA A 242 0.40 7.09 13.28
N ILE A 243 -0.24 6.04 12.78
CA ILE A 243 -1.26 6.11 11.73
C ILE A 243 -2.48 6.90 12.22
N ILE A 244 -3.01 6.57 13.39
CA ILE A 244 -4.19 7.25 13.95
C ILE A 244 -3.90 8.74 14.20
N ASN A 245 -2.74 9.07 14.74
CA ASN A 245 -2.35 10.46 14.96
C ASN A 245 -2.25 11.24 13.65
N PHE A 246 -1.75 10.60 12.59
CA PHE A 246 -1.72 11.18 11.26
C PHE A 246 -3.14 11.38 10.70
N CYS A 247 -4.02 10.39 10.81
CA CYS A 247 -5.42 10.52 10.37
C CYS A 247 -6.14 11.65 11.11
N LYS A 248 -5.94 11.79 12.43
CA LYS A 248 -6.49 12.91 13.23
C LYS A 248 -5.94 14.27 12.79
N LEU A 249 -4.64 14.34 12.44
CA LEU A 249 -4.05 15.56 11.89
C LEU A 249 -4.74 16.00 10.58
N ILE A 250 -5.01 15.05 9.69
CA ILE A 250 -5.69 15.31 8.43
C ILE A 250 -7.14 15.74 8.66
N ASN A 251 -7.86 15.07 9.55
CA ASN A 251 -9.28 15.37 9.85
C ASN A 251 -9.51 16.74 10.49
N ASN A 252 -8.47 17.34 11.08
CA ASN A 252 -8.54 18.65 11.75
C ASN A 252 -8.16 19.82 10.82
N LYS A 253 -7.89 19.57 9.54
CA LYS A 253 -7.57 20.59 8.52
C LYS A 253 -8.79 20.99 7.71
#